data_a0b545e334a16f7e5e04350a4280ff3b
#
_entry.id   a0b545e334a16f7e5e04350a4280ff3b
#
_cell.length_a   1.000
_cell.length_b   1.000
_cell.length_c   1.000
_cell.angle_alpha   90.00
_cell.angle_beta   90.00
_cell.angle_gamma   90.00
#
_symmetry.space_group_name_H-M   'P 1'
#
loop_
_entity.id
_entity.type
_entity.pdbx_description
1 polymer ?
#
loop_
_entity_poly.entity_id
_entity_poly.type
_entity_poly.pdbx_seq_one_letter_code
_entity_poly.pdbx_strand_id
1 'polypeptide(L)'
;MSNINKTIINSRVIIIQKLYGKLFNDDEIISFPKHRFKKFIKDVVYGTIERDEVINDELSIISQNYNLKKLDKIIVIILKAAIFEFLYRSKTPIKIIIKEYLNASNFFLNSSQTKYLHSIMDQLGKNIRNNYE
;
A
#
# COMPACT_ATOMS: atom_id res chain seq x y z
N MET A 1 -12.05 27.08 -5.05
CA MET A 1 -11.24 27.26 -3.89
C MET A 1 -10.18 26.23 -3.78
N SER A 2 -9.01 26.66 -4.11
CA SER A 2 -7.82 25.80 -4.11
C SER A 2 -7.48 25.23 -2.74
N ASN A 3 -7.84 25.93 -1.66
CA ASN A 3 -7.51 25.47 -0.30
C ASN A 3 -8.25 24.20 0.11
N ILE A 4 -9.45 24.01 -0.39
CA ILE A 4 -10.22 22.80 -0.10
C ILE A 4 -9.54 21.58 -0.72
N ASN A 5 -9.05 21.72 -1.95
CA ASN A 5 -8.39 20.63 -2.65
C ASN A 5 -7.06 20.25 -1.99
N LYS A 6 -6.36 21.23 -1.41
CA LYS A 6 -5.09 20.98 -0.72
C LYS A 6 -5.25 20.18 0.57
N THR A 7 -6.42 20.26 1.21
CA THR A 7 -6.67 19.57 2.47
C THR A 7 -7.18 18.14 2.28
N ILE A 8 -7.54 17.76 1.04
CA ILE A 8 -8.09 16.44 0.73
C ILE A 8 -7.08 15.62 -0.06
N ILE A 9 -5.87 15.49 0.49
CA ILE A 9 -4.89 14.57 -0.11
C ILE A 9 -5.26 13.15 0.34
N ASN A 10 -5.34 12.24 -0.62
CA ASN A 10 -5.68 10.85 -0.36
C ASN A 10 -4.70 10.25 0.66
N SER A 11 -5.23 9.63 1.70
CA SER A 11 -4.40 9.06 2.76
C SER A 11 -3.45 7.99 2.24
N ARG A 12 -3.86 7.17 1.26
CA ARG A 12 -2.98 6.15 0.70
C ARG A 12 -1.86 6.74 -0.15
N VAL A 13 -2.08 7.88 -0.79
CA VAL A 13 -0.99 8.60 -1.47
C VAL A 13 0.09 8.97 -0.45
N ILE A 14 -0.30 9.50 0.69
CA ILE A 14 0.65 9.87 1.75
C ILE A 14 1.38 8.62 2.27
N ILE A 15 0.65 7.53 2.50
CA ILE A 15 1.25 6.27 2.94
C ILE A 15 2.34 5.82 1.97
N ILE A 16 2.04 5.82 0.68
CA ILE A 16 2.99 5.41 -0.36
C ILE A 16 4.21 6.31 -0.36
N GLN A 17 4.01 7.63 -0.28
CA GLN A 17 5.11 8.60 -0.24
C GLN A 17 6.03 8.36 0.96
N LYS A 18 5.46 8.14 2.14
CA LYS A 18 6.26 7.94 3.36
C LYS A 18 7.04 6.63 3.32
N LEU A 19 6.43 5.57 2.85
CA LEU A 19 7.10 4.28 2.70
C LEU A 19 8.23 4.36 1.66
N TYR A 20 7.99 5.05 0.55
CA TYR A 20 8.99 5.22 -0.50
C TYR A 20 10.18 6.03 0.01
N GLY A 21 9.90 7.12 0.73
CA GLY A 21 10.97 7.93 1.32
C GLY A 21 11.82 7.15 2.31
N LYS A 22 11.20 6.32 3.13
CA LYS A 22 11.90 5.48 4.11
C LYS A 22 12.82 4.45 3.44
N LEU A 23 12.46 3.99 2.25
CA LEU A 23 13.27 3.05 1.49
C LEU A 23 14.65 3.65 1.14
N PHE A 24 14.70 4.95 0.88
CA PHE A 24 15.94 5.64 0.48
C PHE A 24 16.71 6.27 1.64
N ASN A 25 16.05 6.44 2.77
CA ASN A 25 16.69 7.03 3.95
C ASN A 25 16.17 6.35 5.21
N ASP A 26 16.75 5.19 5.49
CA ASP A 26 16.31 4.31 6.57
C ASP A 26 16.47 4.95 7.95
N ASP A 27 17.46 5.84 8.12
CA ASP A 27 17.73 6.49 9.40
C ASP A 27 16.85 7.72 9.65
N GLU A 28 16.11 8.17 8.64
CA GLU A 28 15.29 9.37 8.76
C GLU A 28 14.06 9.10 9.61
N ILE A 29 13.77 10.04 10.52
CA ILE A 29 12.54 10.02 11.28
C ILE A 29 11.40 10.45 10.37
N ILE A 30 10.36 9.63 10.27
CA ILE A 30 9.23 9.91 9.40
C ILE A 30 8.37 11.01 10.02
N SER A 31 8.12 12.08 9.26
CA SER A 31 7.19 13.15 9.64
C SER A 31 5.86 12.95 8.90
N PHE A 32 4.78 13.42 9.51
CA PHE A 32 3.45 13.29 8.93
C PHE A 32 2.76 14.66 8.86
N PRO A 33 2.10 14.97 7.74
CA PRO A 33 1.38 16.24 7.62
C PRO A 33 0.14 16.25 8.49
N LYS A 34 -0.40 17.44 8.74
CA LYS A 34 -1.74 17.54 9.31
C LYS A 34 -2.74 16.91 8.35
N HIS A 35 -3.56 15.98 8.87
CA HIS A 35 -4.54 15.29 8.05
C HIS A 35 -5.63 14.71 8.96
N ARG A 36 -6.87 14.73 8.49
CA ARG A 36 -7.98 14.19 9.30
C ARG A 36 -7.81 12.69 9.59
N PHE A 37 -7.08 11.97 8.76
CA PHE A 37 -6.81 10.54 8.95
C PHE A 37 -5.36 10.28 9.33
N LYS A 38 -4.74 11.21 10.02
CA LYS A 38 -3.33 11.10 10.42
C LYS A 38 -3.03 9.81 11.20
N LYS A 39 -3.91 9.45 12.13
CA LYS A 39 -3.72 8.22 12.91
C LYS A 39 -3.70 6.98 12.01
N PHE A 40 -4.65 6.90 11.09
CA PHE A 40 -4.71 5.79 10.13
C PHE A 40 -3.43 5.74 9.27
N ILE A 41 -3.00 6.89 8.77
CA ILE A 41 -1.78 6.98 7.95
C ILE A 41 -0.57 6.45 8.73
N LYS A 42 -0.40 6.91 9.95
CA LYS A 42 0.70 6.47 10.82
C LYS A 42 0.63 4.97 11.11
N ASP A 43 -0.57 4.47 11.42
CA ASP A 43 -0.76 3.06 11.71
C ASP A 43 -0.36 2.18 10.54
N VAL A 44 -0.73 2.55 9.32
CA VAL A 44 -0.38 1.77 8.14
C VAL A 44 1.10 1.87 7.80
N VAL A 45 1.68 3.08 7.87
CA VAL A 45 3.11 3.26 7.58
C VAL A 45 3.97 2.46 8.56
N TYR A 46 3.77 2.67 9.84
CA TYR A 46 4.57 1.97 10.85
C TYR A 46 4.26 0.48 10.90
N GLY A 47 3.00 0.11 10.72
CA GLY A 47 2.61 -1.29 10.68
C GLY A 47 3.26 -2.04 9.52
N THR A 48 3.31 -1.42 8.35
CA THR A 48 3.95 -2.01 7.17
C THR A 48 5.45 -2.20 7.42
N ILE A 49 6.09 -1.23 8.04
CA ILE A 49 7.53 -1.32 8.36
C ILE A 49 7.78 -2.41 9.40
N GLU A 50 7.01 -2.41 10.47
CA GLU A 50 7.20 -3.34 11.58
C GLU A 50 6.90 -4.79 11.21
N ARG A 51 5.99 -5.01 10.28
CA ARG A 51 5.54 -6.34 9.86
C ARG A 51 6.17 -6.78 8.54
N ASP A 52 7.33 -6.25 8.23
CA ASP A 52 7.99 -6.49 6.94
C ASP A 52 8.19 -7.98 6.65
N GLU A 53 8.56 -8.76 7.65
CA GLU A 53 8.80 -10.19 7.50
C GLU A 53 7.52 -10.93 7.10
N VAL A 54 6.43 -10.70 7.82
CA VAL A 54 5.13 -11.34 7.52
C VAL A 54 4.64 -10.91 6.13
N ILE A 55 4.79 -9.63 5.81
CA ILE A 55 4.36 -9.09 4.52
C ILE A 55 5.16 -9.70 3.39
N ASN A 56 6.48 -9.84 3.55
CA ASN A 56 7.33 -10.47 2.54
C ASN A 56 6.97 -11.93 2.34
N ASP A 57 6.58 -12.65 3.40
CA ASP A 57 6.12 -14.03 3.28
C ASP A 57 4.87 -14.10 2.38
N GLU A 58 3.92 -13.18 2.53
CA GLU A 58 2.73 -13.15 1.68
C GLU A 58 3.08 -12.82 0.23
N LEU A 59 4.02 -11.89 0.01
CA LEU A 59 4.49 -11.59 -1.35
C LEU A 59 5.14 -12.80 -1.99
N SER A 60 5.91 -13.58 -1.23
CA SER A 60 6.62 -14.73 -1.77
C SER A 60 5.69 -15.81 -2.29
N ILE A 61 4.49 -15.93 -1.72
CA ILE A 61 3.51 -16.92 -2.18
C ILE A 61 3.10 -16.66 -3.62
N ILE A 62 2.94 -15.40 -4.01
CA ILE A 62 2.53 -15.05 -5.37
C ILE A 62 3.69 -14.89 -6.33
N SER A 63 4.93 -14.97 -5.85
CA SER A 63 6.13 -14.79 -6.70
C SER A 63 6.23 -15.84 -7.79
N GLN A 64 5.55 -16.97 -7.64
CA GLN A 64 5.50 -18.01 -8.66
C GLN A 64 4.74 -17.55 -9.91
N ASN A 65 3.78 -16.68 -9.75
CA ASN A 65 2.94 -16.17 -10.84
C ASN A 65 3.39 -14.82 -11.38
N TYR A 66 4.16 -14.08 -10.59
CA TYR A 66 4.60 -12.72 -10.94
C TYR A 66 6.08 -12.57 -10.63
N ASN A 67 6.82 -11.95 -11.54
CA ASN A 67 8.25 -11.72 -11.33
C ASN A 67 8.43 -10.43 -10.51
N LEU A 68 8.38 -10.56 -9.20
CA LEU A 68 8.44 -9.42 -8.28
C LEU A 68 9.76 -8.65 -8.35
N LYS A 69 10.86 -9.33 -8.71
CA LYS A 69 12.17 -8.68 -8.82
C LYS A 69 12.24 -7.68 -9.96
N LYS A 70 11.40 -7.84 -10.98
CA LYS A 70 11.33 -6.92 -12.12
C LYS A 70 10.32 -5.80 -11.94
N LEU A 71 9.58 -5.81 -10.82
CA LEU A 71 8.59 -4.77 -10.56
C LEU A 71 9.26 -3.49 -10.12
N ASP A 72 8.66 -2.37 -10.51
CA ASP A 72 9.03 -1.07 -9.99
C ASP A 72 8.90 -1.06 -8.46
N LYS A 73 9.82 -0.38 -7.79
CA LYS A 73 9.82 -0.29 -6.33
C LYS A 73 8.53 0.32 -5.77
N ILE A 74 7.93 1.26 -6.50
CA ILE A 74 6.64 1.85 -6.12
C ILE A 74 5.55 0.78 -6.08
N ILE A 75 5.52 -0.10 -7.07
CA ILE A 75 4.53 -1.18 -7.11
C ILE A 75 4.69 -2.10 -5.91
N VAL A 76 5.92 -2.47 -5.60
CA VAL A 76 6.21 -3.33 -4.45
C VAL A 76 5.76 -2.67 -3.14
N ILE A 77 6.03 -1.37 -2.99
CA ILE A 77 5.62 -0.60 -1.80
C ILE A 77 4.10 -0.57 -1.66
N ILE A 78 3.39 -0.33 -2.77
CA ILE A 78 1.93 -0.33 -2.77
C ILE A 78 1.41 -1.70 -2.35
N LEU A 79 1.99 -2.77 -2.89
CA LEU A 79 1.61 -4.13 -2.53
C LEU A 79 1.82 -4.41 -1.04
N LYS A 80 2.95 -3.98 -0.49
CA LYS A 80 3.24 -4.17 0.94
C LYS A 80 2.23 -3.45 1.82
N ALA A 81 1.88 -2.22 1.48
CA ALA A 81 0.88 -1.47 2.24
C ALA A 81 -0.50 -2.13 2.15
N ALA A 82 -0.88 -2.58 0.95
CA ALA A 82 -2.15 -3.28 0.76
C ALA A 82 -2.19 -4.57 1.55
N ILE A 83 -1.11 -5.35 1.56
CA ILE A 83 -1.00 -6.58 2.34
C ILE A 83 -1.20 -6.29 3.82
N PHE A 84 -0.57 -5.23 4.33
CA PHE A 84 -0.77 -4.83 5.72
C PHE A 84 -2.26 -4.65 6.02
N GLU A 85 -2.97 -3.92 5.15
CA GLU A 85 -4.40 -3.69 5.36
C GLU A 85 -5.22 -4.98 5.21
N PHE A 86 -4.89 -5.85 4.28
CA PHE A 86 -5.57 -7.14 4.15
C PHE A 86 -5.43 -7.98 5.42
N LEU A 87 -4.26 -7.96 6.04
CA LEU A 87 -3.97 -8.77 7.22
C LEU A 87 -4.53 -8.15 8.52
N TYR A 88 -4.39 -6.84 8.68
CA TYR A 88 -4.60 -6.20 9.98
C TYR A 88 -5.77 -5.25 10.04
N ARG A 89 -6.42 -4.98 8.93
CA ARG A 89 -7.61 -4.16 8.86
C ARG A 89 -8.80 -4.98 8.36
N SER A 90 -9.08 -6.05 9.06
CA SER A 90 -10.04 -7.07 8.64
C SER A 90 -11.46 -6.56 8.45
N LYS A 91 -11.82 -5.44 9.09
CA LYS A 91 -13.16 -4.84 8.93
C LYS A 91 -13.32 -4.07 7.63
N THR A 92 -12.21 -3.73 6.96
CA THR A 92 -12.26 -3.07 5.67
C THR A 92 -12.36 -4.12 4.58
N PRO A 93 -13.41 -4.07 3.73
CA PRO A 93 -13.55 -5.07 2.66
C PRO A 93 -12.39 -5.03 1.67
N ILE A 94 -12.06 -6.18 1.12
CA ILE A 94 -11.00 -6.33 0.10
C ILE A 94 -11.20 -5.33 -1.04
N LYS A 95 -12.41 -5.23 -1.56
CA LYS A 95 -12.72 -4.33 -2.68
C LYS A 95 -12.41 -2.88 -2.38
N ILE A 96 -12.63 -2.45 -1.14
CA ILE A 96 -12.36 -1.08 -0.73
C ILE A 96 -10.86 -0.83 -0.66
N ILE A 97 -10.11 -1.75 -0.07
CA ILE A 97 -8.65 -1.64 0.00
C ILE A 97 -8.06 -1.54 -1.41
N ILE A 98 -8.47 -2.43 -2.30
CA ILE A 98 -7.99 -2.45 -3.69
C ILE A 98 -8.34 -1.14 -4.40
N LYS A 99 -9.59 -0.71 -4.31
CA LYS A 99 -10.06 0.52 -4.95
C LYS A 99 -9.24 1.73 -4.48
N GLU A 100 -9.00 1.83 -3.18
CA GLU A 100 -8.28 2.97 -2.61
C GLU A 100 -6.81 2.99 -3.07
N TYR A 101 -6.15 1.83 -3.11
CA TYR A 101 -4.77 1.79 -3.60
C TYR A 101 -4.67 1.98 -5.11
N LEU A 102 -5.66 1.54 -5.88
CA LEU A 102 -5.70 1.83 -7.32
C LEU A 102 -5.87 3.33 -7.57
N ASN A 103 -6.75 3.98 -6.83
CA ASN A 103 -6.91 5.43 -6.94
C ASN A 103 -5.62 6.17 -6.60
N ALA A 104 -4.97 5.77 -5.52
CA ALA A 104 -3.70 6.35 -5.11
C ALA A 104 -2.59 6.11 -6.13
N SER A 105 -2.57 4.93 -6.75
CA SER A 105 -1.53 4.56 -7.70
C SER A 105 -1.51 5.45 -8.95
N ASN A 106 -2.63 6.08 -9.29
CA ASN A 106 -2.70 6.99 -10.42
C ASN A 106 -1.77 8.19 -10.29
N PHE A 107 -1.33 8.51 -9.08
CA PHE A 107 -0.36 9.59 -8.84
C PHE A 107 1.08 9.16 -9.15
N PHE A 108 1.33 7.87 -9.31
CA PHE A 108 2.69 7.31 -9.42
C PHE A 108 2.89 6.44 -10.66
N LEU A 109 1.83 5.83 -11.18
CA LEU A 109 1.91 4.79 -12.19
C LEU A 109 1.10 5.14 -13.43
N ASN A 110 1.51 4.58 -14.57
CA ASN A 110 0.72 4.67 -15.80
C ASN A 110 -0.40 3.60 -15.81
N SER A 111 -1.25 3.63 -16.83
CA SER A 111 -2.41 2.73 -16.90
C SER A 111 -2.03 1.25 -17.00
N SER A 112 -0.97 0.92 -17.73
CA SER A 112 -0.48 -0.45 -17.82
C SER A 112 -0.03 -0.99 -16.47
N GLN A 113 0.74 -0.18 -15.74
CA GLN A 113 1.23 -0.54 -14.42
C GLN A 113 0.08 -0.69 -13.43
N THR A 114 -0.92 0.17 -13.53
CA THR A 114 -2.10 0.13 -12.64
C THR A 114 -2.91 -1.15 -12.89
N LYS A 115 -3.07 -1.57 -14.14
CA LYS A 115 -3.76 -2.83 -14.46
C LYS A 115 -3.02 -4.03 -13.89
N TYR A 116 -1.70 -4.02 -14.02
CA TYR A 116 -0.87 -5.08 -13.48
C TYR A 116 -0.96 -5.14 -11.95
N LEU A 117 -0.88 -3.98 -11.31
CA LEU A 117 -1.06 -3.86 -9.87
C LEU A 117 -2.42 -4.40 -9.42
N HIS A 118 -3.48 -4.08 -10.15
CA HIS A 118 -4.84 -4.55 -9.85
C HIS A 118 -4.89 -6.09 -9.82
N SER A 119 -4.33 -6.71 -10.84
CA SER A 119 -4.30 -8.16 -10.96
C SER A 119 -3.59 -8.82 -9.78
N ILE A 120 -2.46 -8.27 -9.36
CA ILE A 120 -1.70 -8.79 -8.23
C ILE A 120 -2.47 -8.59 -6.91
N MET A 121 -3.06 -7.41 -6.72
CA MET A 121 -3.83 -7.13 -5.50
C MET A 121 -5.05 -8.04 -5.37
N ASP A 122 -5.73 -8.34 -6.47
CA ASP A 122 -6.85 -9.29 -6.46
C ASP A 122 -6.39 -10.66 -5.96
N GLN A 123 -5.27 -11.13 -6.47
CA GLN A 123 -4.72 -12.42 -6.06
C GLN A 123 -4.33 -12.42 -4.58
N LEU A 124 -3.64 -11.39 -4.15
CA LEU A 124 -3.21 -11.24 -2.74
C LEU A 124 -4.40 -11.17 -1.79
N GLY A 125 -5.40 -10.37 -2.12
CA GLY A 125 -6.56 -10.21 -1.27
C GLY A 125 -7.29 -11.51 -1.07
N LYS A 126 -7.49 -12.28 -2.14
CA LYS A 126 -8.13 -13.59 -2.08
C LYS A 126 -7.33 -14.58 -1.25
N ASN A 127 -6.03 -14.66 -1.49
CA ASN A 127 -5.18 -15.60 -0.77
C ASN A 127 -5.15 -15.28 0.74
N ILE A 128 -4.94 -14.03 1.08
CA ILE A 128 -4.81 -13.61 2.48
C ILE A 128 -6.13 -13.81 3.23
N ARG A 129 -7.22 -13.30 2.68
CA ARG A 129 -8.52 -13.34 3.38
C ARG A 129 -9.07 -14.76 3.47
N ASN A 130 -8.85 -15.58 2.48
CA ASN A 130 -9.29 -16.99 2.54
C ASN A 130 -8.52 -17.79 3.59
N ASN A 131 -7.25 -17.43 3.83
CA ASN A 131 -6.41 -18.13 4.80
C ASN A 131 -6.68 -17.70 6.24
N TYR A 132 -7.17 -16.48 6.44
CA TYR A 132 -7.34 -15.89 7.77
C TYR A 132 -8.80 -15.71 8.19
N GLU A 133 -9.74 -16.07 7.36
CA GLU A 133 -11.17 -16.05 7.69
C GLU A 133 -11.69 -17.44 8.16
#